data_389067a8f8905cf658fd3509b10e2464
#
_entry.id   389067a8f8905cf658fd3509b10e2464
#
_cell.length_a   1.000
_cell.length_b   1.000
_cell.length_c   1.000
_cell.angle_alpha   90.00
_cell.angle_beta   90.00
_cell.angle_gamma   90.00
#
_symmetry.space_group_name_H-M   'P 1'
#
loop_
_entity.id
_entity.type
_entity.pdbx_description
1 polymer ?
#
loop_
_entity_poly.entity_id
_entity_poly.type
_entity_poly.pdbx_seq_one_letter_code
_entity_poly.pdbx_strand_id
1 'polypeptide(L)'
;MPKYLSTDHDPLYRFDRWQANLRILGVAEIKSLPYVPWSHPFVERLIGTIRRECLDRTLFWTTADLESKRLDFKAYFNHHRAHTARLGRPPDDAPPRPVANLQSYRWESHCRGLYQTPIAA
;
A
#
# COMPACT_ATOMS: atom_id res chain seq x y z
N MET A 1 -3.74 -13.41 -10.19
CA MET A 1 -3.13 -14.07 -9.02
C MET A 1 -1.62 -14.01 -9.12
N PRO A 2 -0.88 -13.73 -8.04
CA PRO A 2 0.57 -13.78 -8.06
C PRO A 2 1.06 -15.21 -8.30
N LYS A 3 2.15 -15.36 -9.06
CA LYS A 3 2.78 -16.67 -9.27
C LYS A 3 3.64 -17.12 -8.09
N TYR A 4 4.19 -16.15 -7.36
CA TYR A 4 5.13 -16.37 -6.27
C TYR A 4 4.69 -15.60 -5.04
N LEU A 5 4.87 -16.21 -3.88
CA LEU A 5 4.66 -15.58 -2.58
C LEU A 5 5.92 -15.77 -1.73
N SER A 6 6.52 -14.69 -1.32
CA SER A 6 7.66 -14.77 -0.39
C SER A 6 7.16 -14.78 1.04
N THR A 7 7.62 -15.77 1.81
CA THR A 7 7.31 -15.93 3.24
C THR A 7 8.59 -15.97 4.07
N ASP A 8 8.47 -15.62 5.33
CA ASP A 8 9.54 -15.83 6.31
C ASP A 8 9.51 -17.27 6.87
N HIS A 9 10.32 -17.52 7.90
CA HIS A 9 10.40 -18.82 8.57
C HIS A 9 9.41 -18.99 9.71
N ASP A 10 8.36 -18.15 9.80
CA ASP A 10 7.33 -18.27 10.83
C ASP A 10 6.70 -19.68 10.78
N PRO A 11 6.60 -20.38 11.92
CA PRO A 11 5.95 -21.69 12.00
C PRO A 11 4.53 -21.73 11.42
N LEU A 12 3.80 -20.61 11.41
CA LEU A 12 2.46 -20.51 10.83
C LEU A 12 2.43 -20.88 9.34
N TYR A 13 3.51 -20.63 8.58
CA TYR A 13 3.58 -20.99 7.16
C TYR A 13 3.90 -22.48 6.92
N ARG A 14 4.11 -23.26 7.98
CA ARG A 14 4.29 -24.72 7.89
C ARG A 14 2.99 -25.50 8.02
N PHE A 15 1.88 -24.86 8.34
CA PHE A 15 0.58 -25.51 8.45
C PHE A 15 0.14 -26.14 7.14
N ASP A 16 -0.32 -27.39 7.20
CA ASP A 16 -0.78 -28.14 6.03
C ASP A 16 -1.89 -27.42 5.27
N ARG A 17 -2.81 -26.75 5.97
CA ARG A 17 -3.86 -25.94 5.35
C ARG A 17 -3.30 -24.77 4.55
N TRP A 18 -2.27 -24.09 5.04
CA TRP A 18 -1.60 -23.02 4.32
C TRP A 18 -0.98 -23.54 3.04
N GLN A 19 -0.21 -24.63 3.13
CA GLN A 19 0.46 -25.25 2.00
C GLN A 19 -0.55 -25.80 0.98
N ALA A 20 -1.67 -26.38 1.43
CA ALA A 20 -2.75 -26.85 0.57
C ALA A 20 -3.40 -25.70 -0.20
N ASN A 21 -3.68 -24.57 0.47
CA ASN A 21 -4.24 -23.39 -0.18
C ASN A 21 -3.32 -22.83 -1.27
N LEU A 22 -2.02 -22.75 -1.02
CA LEU A 22 -1.05 -22.29 -2.02
C LEU A 22 -1.04 -23.20 -3.25
N ARG A 23 -1.10 -24.54 -3.06
CA ARG A 23 -1.19 -25.51 -4.15
C ARG A 23 -2.47 -25.34 -4.98
N ILE A 24 -3.63 -25.19 -4.31
CA ILE A 24 -4.92 -24.97 -4.98
C ILE A 24 -4.89 -23.67 -5.80
N LEU A 25 -4.26 -22.61 -5.28
CA LEU A 25 -4.16 -21.31 -5.94
C LEU A 25 -3.05 -21.28 -7.03
N GLY A 26 -2.25 -22.33 -7.15
CA GLY A 26 -1.13 -22.37 -8.08
C GLY A 26 -0.01 -21.38 -7.75
N VAL A 27 0.15 -21.03 -6.46
CA VAL A 27 1.14 -20.07 -5.99
C VAL A 27 2.36 -20.81 -5.44
N ALA A 28 3.55 -20.53 -5.97
CA ALA A 28 4.80 -21.07 -5.46
C ALA A 28 5.31 -20.25 -4.27
N GLU A 29 5.55 -20.90 -3.15
CA GLU A 29 6.18 -20.29 -1.99
C GLU A 29 7.69 -20.16 -2.17
N ILE A 30 8.23 -18.98 -1.94
CA ILE A 30 9.68 -18.71 -1.88
C ILE A 30 9.99 -18.29 -0.44
N LYS A 31 10.72 -19.13 0.28
CA LYS A 31 11.16 -18.82 1.64
C LYS A 31 12.31 -17.82 1.60
N SER A 32 12.22 -16.79 2.43
CA SER A 32 13.32 -15.86 2.64
C SER A 32 14.53 -16.56 3.26
N LEU A 33 15.73 -15.98 3.10
CA LEU A 33 16.92 -16.50 3.75
C LEU A 33 16.80 -16.35 5.26
N PRO A 34 17.07 -17.41 6.05
CA PRO A 34 17.02 -17.34 7.50
C PRO A 34 18.05 -16.35 8.03
N TYR A 35 17.69 -15.62 9.06
CA TYR A 35 18.54 -14.63 9.75
C TYR A 35 19.07 -13.46 8.88
N VAL A 36 18.45 -13.21 7.73
CA VAL A 36 18.76 -12.02 6.91
C VAL A 36 17.71 -10.94 7.13
N PRO A 37 17.98 -9.89 7.94
CA PRO A 37 17.02 -8.82 8.25
C PRO A 37 16.56 -8.04 7.01
N TRP A 38 17.28 -8.15 5.92
CA TRP A 38 17.04 -7.42 4.67
C TRP A 38 16.07 -8.13 3.71
N SER A 39 15.53 -9.30 4.06
CA SER A 39 14.72 -10.09 3.14
C SER A 39 13.38 -9.44 2.78
N HIS A 40 12.80 -8.62 3.68
CA HIS A 40 11.51 -7.96 3.46
C HIS A 40 11.43 -6.47 3.86
N PRO A 41 12.50 -5.67 3.76
CA PRO A 41 12.48 -4.29 4.25
C PRO A 41 11.46 -3.42 3.53
N PHE A 42 11.16 -3.73 2.27
CA PHE A 42 10.15 -3.02 1.49
C PHE A 42 8.73 -3.30 2.00
N VAL A 43 8.41 -4.56 2.24
CA VAL A 43 7.09 -5.00 2.73
C VAL A 43 6.85 -4.46 4.14
N GLU A 44 7.83 -4.56 5.02
CA GLU A 44 7.75 -4.02 6.38
C GLU A 44 7.53 -2.51 6.38
N ARG A 45 8.26 -1.78 5.53
CA ARG A 45 8.08 -0.34 5.36
C ARG A 45 6.68 0.00 4.83
N LEU A 46 6.18 -0.76 3.85
CA LEU A 46 4.84 -0.57 3.29
C LEU A 46 3.76 -0.83 4.34
N ILE A 47 3.86 -1.94 5.07
CA ILE A 47 2.94 -2.27 6.18
C ILE A 47 2.97 -1.16 7.24
N GLY A 48 4.15 -0.72 7.65
CA GLY A 48 4.31 0.38 8.59
C GLY A 48 3.70 1.69 8.09
N THR A 49 3.79 1.97 6.80
CA THR A 49 3.16 3.14 6.18
C THR A 49 1.64 3.03 6.20
N ILE A 50 1.07 1.91 5.75
CA ILE A 50 -0.38 1.67 5.76
C ILE A 50 -0.91 1.79 7.19
N ARG A 51 -0.21 1.20 8.16
CA ARG A 51 -0.61 1.28 9.56
C ARG A 51 -0.66 2.73 10.04
N ARG A 52 0.45 3.45 9.99
CA ARG A 52 0.56 4.82 10.51
C ARG A 52 -0.29 5.85 9.76
N GLU A 53 -0.39 5.71 8.44
CA GLU A 53 -1.04 6.72 7.60
C GLU A 53 -2.53 6.41 7.35
N CYS A 54 -2.97 5.17 7.50
CA CYS A 54 -4.36 4.77 7.26
C CYS A 54 -5.02 4.18 8.51
N LEU A 55 -4.53 3.04 9.00
CA LEU A 55 -5.25 2.27 10.01
C LEU A 55 -5.29 2.98 11.37
N ASP A 56 -4.21 3.58 11.81
CA ASP A 56 -4.14 4.29 13.09
C ASP A 56 -4.90 5.65 13.08
N ARG A 57 -5.36 6.09 11.90
CA ARG A 57 -6.06 7.36 11.69
C ARG A 57 -7.52 7.21 11.30
N THR A 58 -8.00 5.98 11.12
CA THR A 58 -9.37 5.72 10.70
C THR A 58 -10.03 4.71 11.63
N LEU A 59 -11.29 4.98 12.01
CA LEU A 59 -12.12 4.01 12.69
C LEU A 59 -12.81 3.14 11.66
N PHE A 60 -12.94 1.85 11.93
CA PHE A 60 -13.69 0.92 11.10
C PHE A 60 -14.49 -0.04 11.98
N TRP A 61 -15.70 -0.36 11.55
CA TRP A 61 -16.65 -1.16 12.33
C TRP A 61 -16.88 -2.55 11.75
N THR A 62 -16.68 -2.68 10.45
CA THR A 62 -16.87 -3.94 9.72
C THR A 62 -15.70 -4.21 8.79
N THR A 63 -15.53 -5.48 8.40
CA THR A 63 -14.53 -5.87 7.40
C THR A 63 -14.73 -5.15 6.06
N ALA A 64 -15.99 -4.98 5.63
CA ALA A 64 -16.31 -4.27 4.40
C ALA A 64 -15.91 -2.78 4.46
N ASP A 65 -16.13 -2.12 5.62
CA ASP A 65 -15.71 -0.74 5.83
C ASP A 65 -14.18 -0.61 5.81
N LEU A 66 -13.46 -1.53 6.47
CA LEU A 66 -12.01 -1.58 6.43
C LEU A 66 -11.48 -1.77 5.00
N GLU A 67 -12.08 -2.69 4.25
CA GLU A 67 -11.68 -2.96 2.87
C GLU A 67 -11.88 -1.74 1.97
N SER A 68 -13.02 -1.07 2.08
CA SER A 68 -13.31 0.17 1.35
C SER A 68 -12.27 1.26 1.66
N LYS A 69 -11.99 1.51 2.93
CA LYS A 69 -10.99 2.52 3.35
C LYS A 69 -9.57 2.17 2.88
N ARG A 70 -9.23 0.90 2.88
CA ARG A 70 -7.95 0.42 2.35
C ARG A 70 -7.84 0.63 0.83
N LEU A 71 -8.93 0.46 0.08
CA LEU A 71 -8.97 0.73 -1.36
C LEU A 71 -8.82 2.23 -1.65
N ASP A 72 -9.52 3.08 -0.90
CA ASP A 72 -9.39 4.54 -0.98
C ASP A 72 -7.93 4.97 -0.70
N PHE A 73 -7.32 4.41 0.35
CA PHE A 73 -5.92 4.69 0.67
C PHE A 73 -4.95 4.20 -0.41
N LYS A 74 -5.19 3.02 -1.00
CA LYS A 74 -4.38 2.51 -2.12
C LYS A 74 -4.43 3.46 -3.31
N ALA A 75 -5.60 3.97 -3.67
CA ALA A 75 -5.74 4.94 -4.75
C ALA A 75 -4.97 6.23 -4.44
N TYR A 76 -5.15 6.81 -3.26
CA TYR A 76 -4.39 7.97 -2.80
C TYR A 76 -2.88 7.73 -2.84
N PHE A 77 -2.40 6.61 -2.28
CA PHE A 77 -0.98 6.25 -2.21
C PHE A 77 -0.33 6.19 -3.60
N ASN A 78 -1.03 5.60 -4.56
CA ASN A 78 -0.49 5.39 -5.90
C ASN A 78 -0.54 6.65 -6.77
N HIS A 79 -1.59 7.47 -6.64
CA HIS A 79 -1.83 8.57 -7.59
C HIS A 79 -1.51 9.96 -7.02
N HIS A 80 -1.48 10.11 -5.71
CA HIS A 80 -1.39 11.45 -5.10
C HIS A 80 -0.29 11.60 -4.06
N ARG A 81 0.06 10.51 -3.35
CA ARG A 81 1.05 10.59 -2.29
C ARG A 81 2.45 10.88 -2.83
N ALA A 82 3.05 11.97 -2.35
CA ALA A 82 4.42 12.31 -2.69
C ALA A 82 5.43 11.34 -2.02
N HIS A 83 6.38 10.85 -2.81
CA HIS A 83 7.44 9.97 -2.34
C HIS A 83 8.81 10.63 -2.48
N THR A 84 9.53 10.78 -1.38
CA THR A 84 10.86 11.44 -1.37
C THR A 84 11.84 10.74 -2.32
N ALA A 85 11.85 9.40 -2.35
CA ALA A 85 12.70 8.61 -3.25
C ALA A 85 12.36 8.79 -4.75
N ARG A 86 11.21 9.38 -5.07
CA ARG A 86 10.75 9.67 -6.43
C ARG A 86 10.65 11.17 -6.70
N LEU A 87 11.45 11.97 -6.01
CA LEU A 87 11.45 13.44 -6.15
C LEU A 87 10.06 14.06 -5.93
N GLY A 88 9.31 13.55 -4.99
CA GLY A 88 7.95 14.03 -4.67
C GLY A 88 6.85 13.51 -5.60
N ARG A 89 7.14 12.59 -6.52
CA ARG A 89 6.14 12.02 -7.43
C ARG A 89 5.45 10.80 -6.81
N PRO A 90 4.17 10.56 -7.14
CA PRO A 90 3.49 9.33 -6.76
C PRO A 90 4.04 8.10 -7.51
N PRO A 91 3.75 6.87 -7.07
CA PRO A 91 4.16 5.64 -7.74
C PRO A 91 3.67 5.53 -9.18
N ASP A 92 2.41 5.83 -9.41
CA ASP A 92 1.84 5.89 -10.76
C ASP A 92 2.18 7.27 -11.35
N ASP A 93 3.04 7.29 -12.37
CA ASP A 93 3.46 8.51 -13.03
C ASP A 93 2.25 9.16 -13.74
N ALA A 94 1.60 10.08 -13.05
CA ALA A 94 0.73 11.02 -13.73
C ALA A 94 1.60 11.98 -14.58
N PRO A 95 1.17 12.34 -15.78
CA PRO A 95 1.87 13.35 -16.56
C PRO A 95 2.06 14.61 -15.71
N PRO A 96 3.16 15.36 -15.90
CA PRO A 96 3.42 16.57 -15.14
C PRO A 96 2.21 17.50 -15.27
N ARG A 97 1.55 17.78 -14.16
CA ARG A 97 0.44 18.73 -14.14
C ARG A 97 1.03 20.11 -14.46
N PRO A 98 0.35 20.91 -15.26
CA PRO A 98 0.81 22.27 -15.55
C PRO A 98 1.00 23.02 -14.22
N VAL A 99 2.07 23.80 -14.15
CA VAL A 99 2.33 24.63 -12.97
C VAL A 99 1.20 25.67 -12.90
N ALA A 100 0.28 25.46 -11.98
CA ALA A 100 -0.80 26.42 -11.77
C ALA A 100 -0.28 27.65 -11.05
N ASN A 101 -0.87 28.79 -11.37
CA ASN A 101 -0.71 29.99 -10.58
C ASN A 101 -1.24 29.69 -9.14
N LEU A 102 -0.50 30.08 -8.09
CA LEU A 102 -0.87 29.85 -6.69
C LEU A 102 -2.26 30.37 -6.32
N GLN A 103 -2.83 31.27 -7.12
CA GLN A 103 -4.17 31.83 -6.94
C GLN A 103 -5.31 31.01 -7.58
N SER A 104 -4.96 29.96 -8.37
CA SER A 104 -5.94 29.16 -9.12
C SER A 104 -5.82 27.66 -8.83
N TYR A 105 -5.73 27.29 -7.59
CA TYR A 105 -5.80 25.86 -7.20
C TYR A 105 -6.99 25.60 -6.28
N ARG A 106 -7.51 24.38 -6.36
CA ARG A 106 -8.51 23.87 -5.43
C ARG A 106 -7.95 22.65 -4.69
N TRP A 107 -8.49 22.39 -3.52
CA TRP A 107 -8.14 21.20 -2.75
C TRP A 107 -9.01 20.01 -3.14
N GLU A 108 -8.38 18.92 -3.53
CA GLU A 108 -9.04 17.63 -3.74
C GLU A 108 -8.88 16.77 -2.49
N SER A 109 -10.00 16.26 -1.96
CA SER A 109 -10.01 15.42 -0.76
C SER A 109 -9.88 13.94 -1.12
N HIS A 110 -9.03 13.22 -0.38
CA HIS A 110 -8.80 11.78 -0.53
C HIS A 110 -9.07 11.07 0.80
N CYS A 111 -9.36 9.78 0.76
CA CYS A 111 -9.58 8.94 1.93
C CYS A 111 -10.64 9.54 2.87
N ARG A 112 -11.75 10.01 2.31
CA ARG A 112 -12.88 10.63 3.05
C ARG A 112 -12.47 11.86 3.87
N GLY A 113 -11.56 12.69 3.33
CA GLY A 113 -11.09 13.92 3.96
C GLY A 113 -9.85 13.76 4.84
N LEU A 114 -9.28 12.56 4.93
CA LEU A 114 -8.05 12.32 5.70
C LEU A 114 -6.84 13.03 5.08
N TYR A 115 -6.82 13.12 3.74
CA TYR A 115 -5.77 13.80 2.98
C TYR A 115 -6.36 14.78 1.98
N GLN A 116 -5.61 15.83 1.70
CA GLN A 116 -5.96 16.81 0.68
C GLN A 116 -4.74 17.12 -0.19
N THR A 117 -4.95 17.21 -1.50
CA THR A 117 -3.90 17.62 -2.45
C THR A 117 -4.37 18.83 -3.27
N PRO A 118 -3.49 19.79 -3.54
CA PRO A 118 -3.82 20.91 -4.42
C PRO A 118 -3.85 20.42 -5.87
N ILE A 119 -4.86 20.82 -6.61
CA ILE A 119 -4.96 20.63 -8.05
C ILE A 119 -5.15 21.97 -8.75
N ALA A 120 -4.57 22.11 -9.97
CA ALA A 120 -4.80 23.27 -10.79
C ALA A 120 -6.29 23.36 -11.15
N ALA A 121 -6.88 24.52 -10.99
CA ALA A 121 -8.26 24.79 -11.38
C ALA A 121 -8.33 25.19 -12.86
#